data_7e8c9f0f879a5c04c2ea1b6165f03d2b
#
_entry.id   7e8c9f0f879a5c04c2ea1b6165f03d2b
#
_cell.length_a   1.000
_cell.length_b   1.000
_cell.length_c   1.000
_cell.angle_alpha   90.00
_cell.angle_beta   90.00
_cell.angle_gamma   90.00
#
_symmetry.space_group_name_H-M   'P 1'
#
loop_
_entity.id
_entity.type
_entity.pdbx_description
1 polymer ?
#
loop_
_entity_poly.entity_id
_entity_poly.type
_entity_poly.pdbx_seq_one_letter_code
_entity_poly.pdbx_strand_id
1 'polypeptide(L)'
;MKSTKLLLALMACGLATSALAQAGKDNLATLKQMKVSGVDLNIPPVPQEGKNADAIRANLKAVKLPPGFKIELYAVVPDARHMAVAPSTNMLFVGTRKTRVWAVTDRNGDGAADEVKPFAPSLNFKVPNGVCWTKDGFLVVAEHNRVLNFPAAEFFYEGPDVAVIEVVPQGKLIPTEHESYNHGARTCRVGPDGKLYVTLGQPFNVQPADKVDEFNRLGIGGIVRMDPFSGGDREVFSIGGRNSVGQDFNPKDGTLWWTDNQTDGLGNDVPPGELNRSTKKGEHFGYPYWNGKFKVAGSAAAPDLKDMKPPANAVFPQIEFPAHQAQLGMTFYTGKQFPAKYRGGIFVASHGSWNRSPASGALINFVSLKADGTADKSEVFAEGWLSPETGTYIGRPVDVAVMKDGSMLISDDYVGAIYRVTYGN
;
A
#
# COMPACT_ATOMS: atom_id res chain seq x y z
N MET A 1 69.84 2.82 34.10
CA MET A 1 69.31 3.02 32.72
C MET A 1 67.90 2.52 32.45
N LYS A 2 67.15 2.02 33.43
CA LYS A 2 65.72 1.54 33.21
C LYS A 2 64.62 2.56 33.60
N SER A 3 64.93 3.59 34.37
CA SER A 3 64.00 4.58 34.87
C SER A 3 63.70 5.73 33.88
N THR A 4 64.61 6.06 33.01
CA THR A 4 64.50 7.18 32.06
C THR A 4 63.58 6.87 30.86
N LYS A 5 63.49 5.58 30.46
CA LYS A 5 62.61 5.16 29.36
C LYS A 5 61.12 5.12 29.77
N LEU A 6 60.82 4.91 31.06
CA LEU A 6 59.44 4.86 31.55
C LEU A 6 58.85 6.29 31.68
N LEU A 7 59.68 7.30 32.00
CA LEU A 7 59.20 8.69 32.05
C LEU A 7 58.86 9.25 30.67
N LEU A 8 59.62 8.89 29.63
CA LEU A 8 59.37 9.34 28.26
C LEU A 8 58.08 8.68 27.67
N ALA A 9 57.80 7.42 28.04
CA ALA A 9 56.58 6.75 27.59
C ALA A 9 55.29 7.35 28.24
N LEU A 10 55.36 7.75 29.51
CA LEU A 10 54.28 8.40 30.22
C LEU A 10 54.00 9.83 29.70
N MET A 11 55.03 10.59 29.33
CA MET A 11 54.88 11.90 28.70
C MET A 11 54.29 11.81 27.28
N ALA A 12 54.64 10.80 26.49
CA ALA A 12 54.08 10.61 25.16
C ALA A 12 52.61 10.20 25.21
N CYS A 13 52.18 9.35 26.16
CA CYS A 13 50.77 9.01 26.39
C CYS A 13 49.93 10.21 26.90
N GLY A 14 50.52 11.05 27.76
CA GLY A 14 49.82 12.24 28.27
C GLY A 14 49.60 13.31 27.20
N LEU A 15 50.51 13.47 26.26
CA LEU A 15 50.37 14.40 25.13
C LEU A 15 49.37 13.88 24.08
N ALA A 16 49.34 12.55 23.85
CA ALA A 16 48.39 11.96 22.92
C ALA A 16 46.92 12.03 23.42
N THR A 17 46.73 11.85 24.74
CA THR A 17 45.37 11.95 25.33
C THR A 17 44.86 13.40 25.38
N SER A 18 45.73 14.39 25.59
CA SER A 18 45.33 15.79 25.53
C SER A 18 45.03 16.25 24.09
N ALA A 19 45.80 15.78 23.10
CA ALA A 19 45.52 16.10 21.69
C ALA A 19 44.19 15.51 21.20
N LEU A 20 43.87 14.28 21.60
CA LEU A 20 42.56 13.66 21.26
C LEU A 20 41.38 14.33 21.98
N ALA A 21 41.57 14.76 23.24
CA ALA A 21 40.57 15.50 23.99
C ALA A 21 40.33 16.91 23.42
N GLN A 22 41.40 17.54 22.92
CA GLN A 22 41.35 18.86 22.27
C GLN A 22 40.61 18.75 20.92
N ALA A 23 40.95 17.76 20.08
CA ALA A 23 40.28 17.52 18.81
C ALA A 23 38.76 17.28 18.99
N GLY A 24 38.35 16.51 20.00
CA GLY A 24 36.96 16.30 20.30
C GLY A 24 36.22 17.56 20.77
N LYS A 25 36.86 18.46 21.49
CA LYS A 25 36.30 19.77 21.89
C LYS A 25 36.13 20.71 20.70
N ASP A 26 37.09 20.73 19.80
CA ASP A 26 37.06 21.57 18.61
C ASP A 26 35.99 21.10 17.63
N ASN A 27 35.79 19.81 17.49
CA ASN A 27 34.72 19.24 16.66
C ASN A 27 33.31 19.59 17.21
N LEU A 28 33.13 19.56 18.52
CA LEU A 28 31.85 19.96 19.15
C LEU A 28 31.62 21.47 19.01
N ALA A 29 32.66 22.30 19.08
CA ALA A 29 32.54 23.72 18.83
C ALA A 29 32.22 24.03 17.38
N THR A 30 32.81 23.29 16.45
CA THR A 30 32.53 23.37 15.01
C THR A 30 31.08 22.93 14.71
N LEU A 31 30.61 21.83 15.30
CA LEU A 31 29.20 21.36 15.15
C LEU A 31 28.19 22.38 15.68
N LYS A 32 28.50 23.08 16.79
CA LYS A 32 27.65 24.16 17.31
C LYS A 32 27.61 25.40 16.40
N GLN A 33 28.64 25.59 15.57
CA GLN A 33 28.74 26.69 14.60
C GLN A 33 28.17 26.31 13.23
N MET A 34 27.94 25.03 12.97
CA MET A 34 27.23 24.60 11.78
C MET A 34 25.81 25.16 11.84
N LYS A 35 25.58 26.22 11.11
CA LYS A 35 24.21 26.58 10.72
C LYS A 35 23.72 25.44 9.84
N VAL A 36 22.79 24.65 10.39
CA VAL A 36 21.99 23.76 9.57
C VAL A 36 21.40 24.67 8.51
N SER A 37 21.80 24.52 7.28
CA SER A 37 21.08 25.11 6.15
C SER A 37 19.77 24.33 6.02
N GLY A 38 18.87 24.59 6.99
CA GLY A 38 17.50 24.13 6.87
C GLY A 38 16.95 24.84 5.65
N VAL A 39 16.78 24.10 4.57
CA VAL A 39 15.82 24.52 3.57
C VAL A 39 14.49 24.39 4.30
N ASP A 40 14.04 25.50 4.87
CA ASP A 40 12.70 25.62 5.39
C ASP A 40 11.80 25.57 4.15
N LEU A 41 11.32 24.39 3.82
CA LEU A 41 10.41 24.19 2.69
C LEU A 41 9.07 24.86 2.95
N ASN A 42 8.82 25.31 4.20
CA ASN A 42 7.60 25.98 4.66
C ASN A 42 6.33 25.47 3.94
N ILE A 43 6.20 24.17 3.83
CA ILE A 43 5.04 23.53 3.21
C ILE A 43 3.94 23.48 4.26
N PRO A 44 2.85 24.22 4.09
CA PRO A 44 1.78 24.23 5.07
C PRO A 44 1.13 22.83 5.17
N PRO A 45 0.67 22.41 6.35
CA PRO A 45 -0.14 21.22 6.50
C PRO A 45 -1.46 21.34 5.73
N VAL A 46 -2.05 20.21 5.38
CA VAL A 46 -3.36 20.17 4.73
C VAL A 46 -4.43 20.62 5.75
N PRO A 47 -5.28 21.61 5.44
CA PRO A 47 -6.35 22.04 6.32
C PRO A 47 -7.31 20.87 6.65
N GLN A 48 -7.54 20.63 7.94
CA GLN A 48 -8.42 19.57 8.42
C GLN A 48 -9.86 20.06 8.67
N GLU A 49 -10.07 21.37 8.62
CA GLU A 49 -11.36 22.03 8.82
C GLU A 49 -11.73 22.91 7.60
N GLY A 50 -12.99 23.38 7.56
CA GLY A 50 -13.51 24.26 6.53
C GLY A 50 -14.34 23.55 5.46
N LYS A 51 -14.69 24.26 4.39
CA LYS A 51 -15.70 23.85 3.42
C LYS A 51 -15.49 22.42 2.85
N ASN A 52 -14.25 22.03 2.60
CA ASN A 52 -13.95 20.70 2.06
C ASN A 52 -14.25 19.61 3.11
N ALA A 53 -13.74 19.76 4.32
CA ALA A 53 -14.02 18.83 5.42
C ALA A 53 -15.51 18.73 5.72
N ASP A 54 -16.23 19.87 5.73
CA ASP A 54 -17.67 19.91 5.96
C ASP A 54 -18.47 19.20 4.86
N ALA A 55 -18.07 19.35 3.61
CA ALA A 55 -18.67 18.63 2.50
C ALA A 55 -18.46 17.11 2.60
N ILE A 56 -17.25 16.68 3.00
CA ILE A 56 -16.95 15.26 3.22
C ILE A 56 -17.81 14.72 4.38
N ARG A 57 -17.88 15.42 5.51
CA ARG A 57 -18.74 15.04 6.66
C ARG A 57 -20.23 14.96 6.26
N ALA A 58 -20.69 15.86 5.38
CA ALA A 58 -22.06 15.81 4.85
C ALA A 58 -22.29 14.56 3.99
N ASN A 59 -21.33 14.19 3.14
CA ASN A 59 -21.40 13.00 2.29
C ASN A 59 -21.48 11.70 3.12
N LEU A 60 -20.80 11.64 4.27
CA LEU A 60 -20.82 10.47 5.15
C LEU A 60 -22.20 10.11 5.69
N LYS A 61 -23.17 11.05 5.70
CA LYS A 61 -24.54 10.79 6.11
C LYS A 61 -25.27 9.81 5.18
N ALA A 62 -24.80 9.67 3.94
CA ALA A 62 -25.33 8.71 2.96
C ALA A 62 -24.74 7.31 3.14
N VAL A 63 -23.64 7.17 3.86
CA VAL A 63 -22.94 5.88 4.03
C VAL A 63 -23.71 5.01 5.01
N LYS A 64 -23.98 3.79 4.57
CA LYS A 64 -24.70 2.77 5.35
C LYS A 64 -23.72 1.73 5.85
N LEU A 65 -23.83 1.40 7.12
CA LEU A 65 -23.05 0.40 7.85
C LEU A 65 -23.98 -0.58 8.59
N PRO A 66 -23.51 -1.78 8.95
CA PRO A 66 -24.27 -2.66 9.84
C PRO A 66 -24.56 -2.00 11.19
N PRO A 67 -25.62 -2.42 11.90
CA PRO A 67 -25.97 -1.87 13.20
C PRO A 67 -24.82 -1.89 14.22
N GLY A 68 -24.66 -0.79 14.95
CA GLY A 68 -23.62 -0.62 15.97
C GLY A 68 -22.29 -0.07 15.45
N PHE A 69 -22.14 0.07 14.13
CA PHE A 69 -20.98 0.74 13.54
C PHE A 69 -21.24 2.24 13.33
N LYS A 70 -20.16 3.01 13.42
CA LYS A 70 -20.11 4.44 13.10
C LYS A 70 -18.99 4.71 12.11
N ILE A 71 -19.16 5.73 11.25
CA ILE A 71 -18.13 6.23 10.35
C ILE A 71 -17.99 7.73 10.50
N GLU A 72 -16.76 8.20 10.60
CA GLU A 72 -16.44 9.61 10.78
C GLU A 72 -15.25 9.99 9.89
N LEU A 73 -15.09 11.29 9.59
CA LEU A 73 -13.92 11.80 8.91
C LEU A 73 -12.74 11.74 9.90
N TYR A 74 -11.72 10.94 9.57
CA TYR A 74 -10.47 10.87 10.30
C TYR A 74 -9.50 11.97 9.88
N ALA A 75 -9.32 12.13 8.56
CA ALA A 75 -8.42 13.15 8.00
C ALA A 75 -8.82 13.57 6.58
N VAL A 76 -8.51 14.82 6.24
CA VAL A 76 -8.47 15.30 4.85
C VAL A 76 -7.07 15.05 4.31
N VAL A 77 -6.94 14.15 3.32
CA VAL A 77 -5.65 13.73 2.75
C VAL A 77 -5.78 13.69 1.24
N PRO A 78 -5.20 14.64 0.50
CA PRO A 78 -5.33 14.68 -0.96
C PRO A 78 -4.79 13.43 -1.64
N ASP A 79 -5.57 12.82 -2.55
CA ASP A 79 -5.22 11.60 -3.29
C ASP A 79 -4.86 10.43 -2.35
N ALA A 80 -5.61 10.26 -1.25
CA ALA A 80 -5.35 9.24 -0.22
C ALA A 80 -5.54 7.83 -0.80
N ARG A 81 -4.46 7.03 -0.78
CA ARG A 81 -4.52 5.66 -1.32
C ARG A 81 -4.04 4.64 -0.31
N HIS A 82 -2.96 3.90 -0.59
CA HIS A 82 -2.49 2.84 0.29
C HIS A 82 -2.04 3.39 1.64
N MET A 83 -2.35 2.69 2.73
CA MET A 83 -2.13 3.15 4.09
C MET A 83 -1.23 2.22 4.89
N ALA A 84 -0.36 2.79 5.73
CA ALA A 84 0.50 2.04 6.65
C ALA A 84 0.45 2.67 8.05
N VAL A 85 -0.23 2.00 8.99
CA VAL A 85 -0.27 2.39 10.40
C VAL A 85 1.08 2.14 11.04
N ALA A 86 1.65 3.14 11.71
CA ALA A 86 2.98 3.04 12.30
C ALA A 86 3.01 2.05 13.48
N PRO A 87 4.09 1.25 13.60
CA PRO A 87 4.15 0.18 14.60
C PRO A 87 4.23 0.68 16.04
N SER A 88 4.87 1.82 16.31
CA SER A 88 5.11 2.34 17.67
C SER A 88 4.15 3.44 18.06
N THR A 89 3.77 4.30 17.12
CA THR A 89 2.82 5.42 17.32
C THR A 89 1.45 5.13 16.71
N ASN A 90 0.51 6.07 16.80
CA ASN A 90 -0.78 5.99 16.10
C ASN A 90 -0.78 6.75 14.77
N MET A 91 0.40 7.22 14.31
CA MET A 91 0.48 7.92 13.05
C MET A 91 0.27 6.98 11.85
N LEU A 92 -0.09 7.57 10.73
CA LEU A 92 -0.37 6.88 9.49
C LEU A 92 0.47 7.49 8.37
N PHE A 93 1.08 6.63 7.54
CA PHE A 93 1.66 7.05 6.27
C PHE A 93 0.72 6.67 5.14
N VAL A 94 0.54 7.60 4.20
CA VAL A 94 -0.43 7.45 3.12
C VAL A 94 0.23 7.69 1.77
N GLY A 95 0.23 6.65 0.95
CA GLY A 95 0.71 6.72 -0.43
C GLY A 95 -0.31 7.38 -1.36
N THR A 96 0.16 7.83 -2.52
CA THR A 96 -0.67 8.49 -3.53
C THR A 96 -0.36 8.00 -4.95
N ARG A 97 -1.19 8.34 -5.92
CA ARG A 97 -0.91 8.11 -7.35
C ARG A 97 -0.18 9.29 -8.03
N LYS A 98 0.15 10.31 -7.28
CA LYS A 98 0.83 11.52 -7.80
C LYS A 98 2.29 11.53 -7.34
N THR A 99 2.64 12.45 -6.46
CA THR A 99 4.04 12.74 -6.11
C THR A 99 4.24 12.95 -4.61
N ARG A 100 3.30 12.54 -3.77
CA ARG A 100 3.37 12.74 -2.32
C ARG A 100 3.18 11.44 -1.57
N VAL A 101 3.90 11.29 -0.47
CA VAL A 101 3.53 10.45 0.67
C VAL A 101 3.14 11.40 1.78
N TRP A 102 2.05 11.12 2.46
CA TRP A 102 1.57 11.94 3.57
C TRP A 102 1.88 11.28 4.90
N ALA A 103 2.31 12.07 5.88
CA ALA A 103 2.34 11.73 7.29
C ALA A 103 1.11 12.33 7.96
N VAL A 104 0.33 11.50 8.64
CA VAL A 104 -0.94 11.86 9.28
C VAL A 104 -0.84 11.53 10.75
N THR A 105 -1.07 12.51 11.62
CA THR A 105 -0.92 12.34 13.07
C THR A 105 -2.19 12.76 13.81
N ASP A 106 -2.57 11.94 14.78
CA ASP A 106 -3.56 12.22 15.81
C ASP A 106 -2.78 12.35 17.13
N ARG A 107 -2.42 13.58 17.51
CA ARG A 107 -1.54 13.85 18.66
C ARG A 107 -2.31 13.89 19.98
N ASN A 108 -3.57 14.32 19.93
CA ASN A 108 -4.42 14.45 21.11
C ASN A 108 -5.16 13.15 21.44
N GLY A 109 -5.18 12.17 20.51
CA GLY A 109 -5.78 10.85 20.69
C GLY A 109 -7.31 10.85 20.67
N ASP A 110 -7.95 11.87 20.05
CA ASP A 110 -9.41 11.97 19.98
C ASP A 110 -10.03 11.13 18.84
N GLY A 111 -9.18 10.57 17.99
CA GLY A 111 -9.60 9.72 16.88
C GLY A 111 -9.88 10.46 15.58
N ALA A 112 -9.44 11.71 15.48
CA ALA A 112 -9.34 12.49 14.27
C ALA A 112 -7.89 13.02 14.11
N ALA A 113 -7.41 13.20 12.90
CA ALA A 113 -6.05 13.68 12.70
C ALA A 113 -5.95 15.18 12.95
N ASP A 114 -4.97 15.58 13.75
CA ASP A 114 -4.64 17.00 14.00
C ASP A 114 -3.82 17.60 12.86
N GLU A 115 -2.98 16.77 12.20
CA GLU A 115 -2.04 17.26 11.21
C GLU A 115 -1.81 16.26 10.08
N VAL A 116 -1.78 16.80 8.85
CA VAL A 116 -1.43 16.08 7.62
C VAL A 116 -0.35 16.86 6.89
N LYS A 117 0.85 16.28 6.81
CA LYS A 117 2.03 16.90 6.18
C LYS A 117 2.61 16.00 5.08
N PRO A 118 3.28 16.59 4.05
CA PRO A 118 4.10 15.81 3.15
C PRO A 118 5.24 15.12 3.92
N PHE A 119 5.39 13.82 3.73
CA PHE A 119 6.55 13.07 4.19
C PHE A 119 7.68 13.19 3.18
N ALA A 120 8.92 13.38 3.67
CA ALA A 120 10.14 13.48 2.85
C ALA A 120 9.98 14.43 1.64
N PRO A 121 9.60 15.69 1.85
CA PRO A 121 9.23 16.62 0.76
C PRO A 121 10.40 16.99 -0.17
N SER A 122 11.65 16.75 0.24
CA SER A 122 12.85 16.90 -0.60
C SER A 122 12.97 15.80 -1.67
N LEU A 123 12.26 14.68 -1.53
CA LEU A 123 12.28 13.59 -2.50
C LEU A 123 11.24 13.78 -3.60
N ASN A 124 11.65 13.54 -4.83
CA ASN A 124 10.76 13.50 -5.98
C ASN A 124 10.17 12.11 -6.15
N PHE A 125 9.06 11.84 -5.49
CA PHE A 125 8.34 10.60 -5.64
C PHE A 125 7.61 10.50 -7.00
N LYS A 126 7.52 9.27 -7.54
CA LYS A 126 6.76 8.94 -8.75
C LYS A 126 5.75 7.83 -8.45
N VAL A 127 4.47 8.20 -8.30
CA VAL A 127 3.39 7.27 -7.95
C VAL A 127 3.75 6.43 -6.71
N PRO A 128 4.03 7.04 -5.56
CA PRO A 128 4.41 6.34 -4.32
C PRO A 128 3.16 5.74 -3.65
N ASN A 129 2.46 4.86 -4.38
CA ASN A 129 1.19 4.30 -3.91
C ASN A 129 1.36 3.31 -2.77
N GLY A 130 2.38 2.44 -2.85
CA GLY A 130 2.60 1.38 -1.87
C GLY A 130 3.38 1.88 -0.67
N VAL A 131 2.79 1.77 0.52
CA VAL A 131 3.45 2.04 1.80
C VAL A 131 3.28 0.84 2.72
N CYS A 132 4.34 0.38 3.38
CA CYS A 132 4.28 -0.74 4.31
C CYS A 132 5.47 -0.73 5.29
N TRP A 133 5.39 -1.52 6.36
CA TRP A 133 6.41 -1.59 7.38
C TRP A 133 7.21 -2.88 7.30
N THR A 134 8.53 -2.79 7.50
CA THR A 134 9.35 -3.96 7.84
C THR A 134 9.08 -4.39 9.28
N LYS A 135 9.48 -5.62 9.63
CA LYS A 135 9.40 -6.11 11.02
C LYS A 135 10.23 -5.27 11.99
N ASP A 136 11.28 -4.64 11.50
CA ASP A 136 12.19 -3.79 12.27
C ASP A 136 11.71 -2.33 12.38
N GLY A 137 10.51 -2.03 11.90
CA GLY A 137 9.90 -0.71 11.99
C GLY A 137 10.43 0.32 10.98
N PHE A 138 10.89 -0.14 9.81
CA PHE A 138 11.27 0.73 8.71
C PHE A 138 10.10 0.88 7.74
N LEU A 139 9.82 2.11 7.33
CA LEU A 139 8.79 2.39 6.32
C LEU A 139 9.34 2.11 4.93
N VAL A 140 8.67 1.24 4.18
CA VAL A 140 8.95 1.02 2.77
C VAL A 140 7.96 1.82 1.93
N VAL A 141 8.47 2.49 0.88
CA VAL A 141 7.66 3.14 -0.16
C VAL A 141 7.95 2.47 -1.50
N ALA A 142 6.95 1.81 -2.03
CA ALA A 142 6.98 1.20 -3.37
C ALA A 142 6.37 2.19 -4.39
N GLU A 143 7.22 2.71 -5.25
CA GLU A 143 6.86 3.61 -6.33
C GLU A 143 6.64 2.85 -7.64
N HIS A 144 6.29 3.58 -8.67
CA HIS A 144 6.08 3.05 -10.00
C HIS A 144 7.21 2.11 -10.47
N ASN A 145 8.47 2.54 -10.35
CA ASN A 145 9.66 1.76 -10.75
C ASN A 145 10.87 2.00 -9.84
N ARG A 146 10.62 2.14 -8.53
CA ARG A 146 11.63 2.29 -7.48
C ARG A 146 11.08 1.76 -6.16
N VAL A 147 11.96 1.33 -5.25
CA VAL A 147 11.60 1.00 -3.87
C VAL A 147 12.56 1.69 -2.92
N LEU A 148 12.00 2.41 -1.97
CA LEU A 148 12.73 3.14 -0.93
C LEU A 148 12.39 2.56 0.45
N ASN A 149 13.36 2.63 1.37
CA ASN A 149 13.20 2.23 2.75
C ASN A 149 13.68 3.35 3.67
N PHE A 150 12.86 3.73 4.65
CA PHE A 150 13.07 4.85 5.56
C PHE A 150 13.21 4.35 7.00
N PRO A 151 14.44 4.31 7.54
CA PRO A 151 14.64 3.98 8.93
C PRO A 151 14.04 5.07 9.84
N ALA A 152 13.37 4.65 10.90
CA ALA A 152 12.80 5.54 11.91
C ALA A 152 11.86 6.65 11.38
N ALA A 153 11.13 6.38 10.28
CA ALA A 153 10.23 7.35 9.64
C ALA A 153 9.21 7.95 10.61
N GLU A 154 8.65 7.15 11.53
CA GLU A 154 7.66 7.60 12.50
C GLU A 154 8.20 8.56 13.57
N PHE A 155 9.53 8.66 13.71
CA PHE A 155 10.17 9.55 14.68
C PHE A 155 10.75 10.82 14.05
N PHE A 156 11.06 10.79 12.75
CA PHE A 156 11.74 11.89 12.05
C PHE A 156 10.96 12.44 10.86
N TYR A 157 9.65 12.19 10.79
CA TYR A 157 8.80 12.60 9.65
C TYR A 157 8.64 14.12 9.48
N GLU A 158 8.94 14.90 10.51
CA GLU A 158 8.75 16.37 10.50
C GLU A 158 9.84 17.11 9.72
N GLY A 159 11.01 16.48 9.54
CA GLY A 159 12.12 17.09 8.82
C GLY A 159 11.91 17.13 7.30
N PRO A 160 12.49 18.10 6.60
CA PRO A 160 12.49 18.13 5.13
C PRO A 160 13.29 16.97 4.56
N ASP A 161 14.35 16.57 5.24
CA ASP A 161 15.25 15.51 4.88
C ASP A 161 15.13 14.35 5.87
N VAL A 162 14.94 13.15 5.34
CA VAL A 162 14.87 11.91 6.11
C VAL A 162 15.96 10.95 5.61
N ALA A 163 16.47 10.11 6.51
CA ALA A 163 17.35 9.03 6.11
C ALA A 163 16.59 8.06 5.19
N VAL A 164 17.18 7.72 4.05
CA VAL A 164 16.56 6.84 3.05
C VAL A 164 17.58 5.84 2.52
N ILE A 165 17.13 4.61 2.32
CA ILE A 165 17.88 3.54 1.64
C ILE A 165 17.17 3.27 0.32
N GLU A 166 17.89 3.35 -0.79
CA GLU A 166 17.38 2.99 -2.11
C GLU A 166 17.50 1.47 -2.29
N VAL A 167 16.43 0.75 -1.96
CA VAL A 167 16.36 -0.72 -2.02
C VAL A 167 16.36 -1.21 -3.46
N VAL A 168 15.55 -0.58 -4.31
CA VAL A 168 15.55 -0.79 -5.76
C VAL A 168 15.69 0.58 -6.43
N PRO A 169 16.80 0.84 -7.14
CA PRO A 169 17.01 2.11 -7.83
C PRO A 169 15.94 2.44 -8.87
N GLN A 170 15.77 3.73 -9.14
CA GLN A 170 14.83 4.20 -10.17
C GLN A 170 15.09 3.50 -11.51
N GLY A 171 14.03 2.93 -12.10
CA GLY A 171 14.09 2.20 -13.38
C GLY A 171 14.63 0.78 -13.26
N LYS A 172 14.72 0.21 -12.05
CA LYS A 172 15.26 -1.14 -11.81
C LYS A 172 14.27 -2.16 -11.25
N LEU A 173 13.06 -1.73 -10.89
CA LEU A 173 12.02 -2.67 -10.42
C LEU A 173 11.45 -3.48 -11.60
N ILE A 174 11.23 -2.81 -12.74
CA ILE A 174 10.87 -3.39 -14.03
C ILE A 174 11.71 -2.73 -15.13
N PRO A 175 11.88 -3.37 -16.32
CA PRO A 175 12.48 -2.71 -17.48
C PRO A 175 11.74 -1.43 -17.85
N THR A 176 12.48 -0.37 -18.17
CA THR A 176 11.91 0.96 -18.41
C THR A 176 10.99 1.03 -19.63
N GLU A 177 11.20 0.16 -20.63
CA GLU A 177 10.34 0.00 -21.80
C GLU A 177 8.94 -0.54 -21.47
N HIS A 178 8.77 -1.10 -20.26
CA HIS A 178 7.48 -1.58 -19.75
C HIS A 178 6.84 -0.63 -18.74
N GLU A 179 7.44 0.53 -18.50
CA GLU A 179 6.81 1.56 -17.66
C GLU A 179 5.53 2.08 -18.31
N SER A 180 4.47 2.17 -17.50
CA SER A 180 3.20 2.75 -17.90
C SER A 180 2.47 3.27 -16.67
N TYR A 181 1.84 4.43 -16.78
CA TYR A 181 0.93 4.91 -15.73
C TYR A 181 -0.34 4.05 -15.59
N ASN A 182 -0.71 3.32 -16.68
CA ASN A 182 -1.73 2.29 -16.58
C ASN A 182 -1.20 1.17 -15.69
N HIS A 183 -1.96 0.82 -14.65
CA HIS A 183 -1.61 -0.21 -13.69
C HIS A 183 -0.23 0.01 -12.99
N GLY A 184 0.20 1.27 -12.92
CA GLY A 184 1.50 1.65 -12.35
C GLY A 184 1.52 1.79 -10.82
N ALA A 185 0.38 1.76 -10.16
CA ALA A 185 0.28 1.84 -8.70
C ALA A 185 0.72 0.52 -8.06
N ARG A 186 1.90 0.51 -7.43
CA ARG A 186 2.42 -0.65 -6.69
C ARG A 186 1.81 -0.68 -5.30
N THR A 187 1.67 -1.87 -4.73
CA THR A 187 1.44 -2.06 -3.29
C THR A 187 2.55 -2.89 -2.68
N CYS A 188 2.74 -2.80 -1.39
CA CYS A 188 3.72 -3.61 -0.70
C CYS A 188 3.19 -4.20 0.62
N ARG A 189 3.75 -5.35 1.01
CA ARG A 189 3.65 -5.95 2.35
C ARG A 189 4.93 -6.71 2.66
N VAL A 190 5.29 -6.77 3.93
CA VAL A 190 6.36 -7.66 4.38
C VAL A 190 5.72 -8.96 4.89
N GLY A 191 6.14 -10.06 4.31
CA GLY A 191 5.61 -11.37 4.60
C GLY A 191 6.09 -11.97 5.94
N PRO A 192 5.48 -13.07 6.38
CA PRO A 192 5.95 -13.78 7.58
C PRO A 192 7.39 -14.29 7.46
N ASP A 193 7.88 -14.49 6.24
CA ASP A 193 9.28 -14.83 5.92
C ASP A 193 10.25 -13.65 6.00
N GLY A 194 9.75 -12.42 6.30
CA GLY A 194 10.54 -11.20 6.38
C GLY A 194 10.87 -10.56 5.02
N LYS A 195 10.44 -11.15 3.91
CA LYS A 195 10.66 -10.58 2.57
C LYS A 195 9.60 -9.54 2.22
N LEU A 196 10.01 -8.56 1.44
CA LEU A 196 9.14 -7.53 0.86
C LEU A 196 8.44 -8.08 -0.39
N TYR A 197 7.12 -8.04 -0.40
CA TYR A 197 6.27 -8.41 -1.54
C TYR A 197 5.75 -7.15 -2.21
N VAL A 198 5.89 -7.07 -3.54
CA VAL A 198 5.48 -5.91 -4.34
C VAL A 198 4.64 -6.38 -5.51
N THR A 199 3.45 -5.77 -5.68
CA THR A 199 2.59 -6.04 -6.84
C THR A 199 3.08 -5.30 -8.07
N LEU A 200 3.04 -5.94 -9.23
CA LEU A 200 3.44 -5.37 -10.50
C LEU A 200 2.29 -5.49 -11.51
N GLY A 201 1.43 -4.46 -11.62
CA GLY A 201 0.40 -4.43 -12.66
C GLY A 201 1.02 -4.37 -14.05
N GLN A 202 0.41 -5.04 -15.03
CA GLN A 202 0.87 -5.03 -16.42
C GLN A 202 0.27 -3.84 -17.20
N PRO A 203 0.95 -3.27 -18.21
CA PRO A 203 0.61 -1.98 -18.80
C PRO A 203 -0.59 -1.97 -19.77
N PHE A 204 -1.08 -3.13 -20.19
CA PHE A 204 -2.12 -3.25 -21.22
C PHE A 204 -3.51 -3.56 -20.62
N ASN A 205 -4.57 -3.32 -21.39
CA ASN A 205 -5.88 -3.86 -21.05
C ASN A 205 -5.88 -5.39 -21.12
N VAL A 206 -5.42 -5.94 -22.25
CA VAL A 206 -5.06 -7.35 -22.39
C VAL A 206 -3.59 -7.43 -22.77
N GLN A 207 -2.88 -8.31 -22.14
CA GLN A 207 -1.48 -8.57 -22.38
C GLN A 207 -1.29 -9.15 -23.79
N PRO A 208 -0.44 -8.55 -24.66
CA PRO A 208 -0.15 -9.10 -25.98
C PRO A 208 0.42 -10.53 -25.91
N ALA A 209 0.07 -11.36 -26.88
CA ALA A 209 0.47 -12.76 -26.91
C ALA A 209 2.00 -12.95 -26.86
N ASP A 210 2.76 -12.11 -27.56
CA ASP A 210 4.22 -12.12 -27.61
C ASP A 210 4.89 -11.64 -26.32
N LYS A 211 4.13 -11.05 -25.39
CA LYS A 211 4.63 -10.55 -24.09
C LYS A 211 4.36 -11.49 -22.92
N VAL A 212 3.58 -12.54 -23.10
CA VAL A 212 3.15 -13.41 -22.00
C VAL A 212 4.34 -14.04 -21.27
N ASP A 213 5.26 -14.67 -21.99
CA ASP A 213 6.42 -15.35 -21.38
C ASP A 213 7.39 -14.34 -20.75
N GLU A 214 7.61 -13.21 -21.41
CA GLU A 214 8.47 -12.15 -20.89
C GLU A 214 7.92 -11.59 -19.57
N PHE A 215 6.63 -11.24 -19.52
CA PHE A 215 6.00 -10.66 -18.33
C PHE A 215 5.93 -11.67 -17.19
N ASN A 216 5.62 -12.93 -17.46
CA ASN A 216 5.66 -13.98 -16.45
C ASN A 216 7.06 -14.13 -15.84
N ARG A 217 8.12 -14.10 -16.68
CA ARG A 217 9.51 -14.16 -16.21
C ARG A 217 9.92 -12.93 -15.39
N LEU A 218 9.41 -11.74 -15.72
CA LEU A 218 9.66 -10.49 -15.01
C LEU A 218 8.77 -10.31 -13.77
N GLY A 219 7.66 -11.05 -13.68
CA GLY A 219 6.63 -10.89 -12.65
C GLY A 219 5.68 -9.72 -12.89
N ILE A 220 5.66 -9.18 -14.12
CA ILE A 220 4.71 -8.14 -14.54
C ILE A 220 3.34 -8.79 -14.72
N GLY A 221 2.29 -8.21 -14.10
CA GLY A 221 1.00 -8.88 -13.93
C GLY A 221 1.03 -9.93 -12.82
N GLY A 222 1.83 -9.68 -11.77
CA GLY A 222 1.97 -10.61 -10.66
C GLY A 222 2.52 -9.94 -9.40
N ILE A 223 3.17 -10.75 -8.57
CA ILE A 223 3.77 -10.32 -7.33
C ILE A 223 5.21 -10.82 -7.27
N VAL A 224 6.14 -9.92 -7.00
CA VAL A 224 7.55 -10.25 -6.74
C VAL A 224 7.85 -10.12 -5.26
N ARG A 225 8.84 -10.87 -4.77
CA ARG A 225 9.38 -10.69 -3.42
C ARG A 225 10.89 -10.51 -3.45
N MET A 226 11.42 -9.82 -2.43
CA MET A 226 12.85 -9.50 -2.35
C MET A 226 13.25 -9.21 -0.91
N ASP A 227 14.54 -9.08 -0.66
CA ASP A 227 15.02 -8.55 0.62
C ASP A 227 14.61 -7.07 0.78
N PRO A 228 14.03 -6.66 1.92
CA PRO A 228 13.48 -5.32 2.12
C PRO A 228 14.54 -4.22 2.29
N PHE A 229 15.82 -4.57 2.42
CA PHE A 229 16.92 -3.62 2.64
C PHE A 229 17.84 -3.49 1.44
N SER A 230 18.10 -4.58 0.73
CA SER A 230 19.02 -4.63 -0.41
C SER A 230 18.35 -4.79 -1.77
N GLY A 231 17.06 -5.17 -1.81
CA GLY A 231 16.40 -5.59 -3.05
C GLY A 231 16.92 -6.90 -3.62
N GLY A 232 17.88 -7.53 -2.92
CA GLY A 232 18.47 -8.80 -3.31
C GLY A 232 17.49 -9.97 -3.23
N ASP A 233 17.90 -11.13 -3.73
CA ASP A 233 17.08 -12.36 -3.78
C ASP A 233 15.71 -12.15 -4.40
N ARG A 234 15.63 -11.26 -5.41
CA ARG A 234 14.38 -10.97 -6.10
C ARG A 234 13.84 -12.20 -6.81
N GLU A 235 12.63 -12.58 -6.47
CA GLU A 235 11.92 -13.73 -7.03
C GLU A 235 10.53 -13.33 -7.51
N VAL A 236 10.04 -13.98 -8.56
CA VAL A 236 8.63 -13.95 -8.94
C VAL A 236 7.88 -14.92 -8.05
N PHE A 237 6.90 -14.42 -7.28
CA PHE A 237 6.14 -15.22 -6.33
C PHE A 237 4.83 -15.73 -6.92
N SER A 238 4.03 -14.84 -7.54
CA SER A 238 2.79 -15.18 -8.24
C SER A 238 2.77 -14.55 -9.61
N ILE A 239 2.17 -15.21 -10.60
CA ILE A 239 2.02 -14.75 -11.98
C ILE A 239 0.58 -14.92 -12.46
N GLY A 240 0.26 -14.33 -13.60
CA GLY A 240 -1.05 -14.50 -14.23
C GLY A 240 -2.15 -13.69 -13.54
N GLY A 241 -1.81 -12.55 -12.97
CA GLY A 241 -2.72 -11.46 -12.64
C GLY A 241 -2.64 -10.34 -13.68
N ARG A 242 -3.56 -9.38 -13.61
CA ARG A 242 -3.60 -8.21 -14.50
C ARG A 242 -3.16 -6.93 -13.77
N ASN A 243 -3.84 -6.56 -12.72
CA ASN A 243 -3.57 -5.35 -11.95
C ASN A 243 -3.98 -5.52 -10.48
N SER A 244 -3.12 -6.09 -9.69
CA SER A 244 -3.30 -6.18 -8.24
C SER A 244 -2.96 -4.85 -7.58
N VAL A 245 -3.89 -4.32 -6.77
CA VAL A 245 -3.73 -3.06 -6.02
C VAL A 245 -4.03 -3.26 -4.52
N GLY A 246 -4.13 -4.48 -4.06
CA GLY A 246 -4.30 -4.84 -2.66
C GLY A 246 -3.70 -6.19 -2.36
N GLN A 247 -2.97 -6.31 -1.25
CA GLN A 247 -2.43 -7.58 -0.77
C GLN A 247 -2.25 -7.57 0.74
N ASP A 248 -2.43 -8.72 1.36
CA ASP A 248 -2.14 -8.92 2.77
C ASP A 248 -1.91 -10.40 3.08
N PHE A 249 -1.30 -10.70 4.21
CA PHE A 249 -1.04 -12.06 4.66
C PHE A 249 -2.07 -12.52 5.67
N ASN A 250 -2.60 -13.73 5.47
CA ASN A 250 -3.46 -14.35 6.46
C ASN A 250 -2.67 -14.56 7.76
N PRO A 251 -3.05 -13.93 8.88
CA PRO A 251 -2.31 -14.02 10.13
C PRO A 251 -2.32 -15.42 10.76
N LYS A 252 -3.23 -16.30 10.30
CA LYS A 252 -3.38 -17.65 10.84
C LYS A 252 -2.44 -18.66 10.16
N ASP A 253 -2.27 -18.59 8.84
CA ASP A 253 -1.54 -19.59 8.06
C ASP A 253 -0.42 -19.03 7.20
N GLY A 254 -0.25 -17.69 7.17
CA GLY A 254 0.80 -17.01 6.43
C GLY A 254 0.63 -17.01 4.91
N THR A 255 -0.51 -17.44 4.39
CA THR A 255 -0.77 -17.38 2.94
C THR A 255 -0.98 -15.94 2.47
N LEU A 256 -0.50 -15.62 1.26
CA LEU A 256 -0.67 -14.33 0.65
C LEU A 256 -2.05 -14.25 -0.02
N TRP A 257 -2.81 -13.19 0.29
CA TRP A 257 -4.07 -12.87 -0.36
C TRP A 257 -3.94 -11.54 -1.11
N TRP A 258 -4.61 -11.42 -2.27
CA TRP A 258 -4.51 -10.24 -3.09
C TRP A 258 -5.71 -10.08 -4.03
N THR A 259 -6.04 -8.82 -4.31
CA THR A 259 -7.11 -8.45 -5.24
C THR A 259 -6.56 -8.32 -6.66
N ASP A 260 -7.40 -8.54 -7.67
CA ASP A 260 -7.06 -8.26 -9.06
C ASP A 260 -8.20 -7.60 -9.82
N ASN A 261 -7.83 -6.66 -10.69
CA ASN A 261 -8.76 -5.91 -11.53
C ASN A 261 -8.88 -6.54 -12.91
N GLN A 262 -10.09 -6.66 -13.35
CA GLN A 262 -10.51 -7.37 -14.57
C GLN A 262 -10.24 -6.60 -15.88
N THR A 263 -10.32 -7.32 -17.00
CA THR A 263 -10.27 -6.79 -18.37
C THR A 263 -11.45 -5.89 -18.67
N ASP A 264 -11.20 -4.78 -19.36
CA ASP A 264 -12.22 -3.84 -19.83
C ASP A 264 -12.74 -4.19 -21.24
N GLY A 265 -13.95 -3.71 -21.58
CA GLY A 265 -14.49 -3.78 -22.95
C GLY A 265 -15.20 -5.06 -23.30
N LEU A 266 -15.59 -5.88 -22.31
CA LEU A 266 -16.33 -7.13 -22.50
C LEU A 266 -17.82 -7.07 -22.07
N GLY A 267 -18.33 -5.86 -21.85
CA GLY A 267 -19.71 -5.61 -21.40
C GLY A 267 -19.78 -5.25 -19.91
N ASN A 268 -21.00 -5.12 -19.40
CA ASN A 268 -21.25 -4.63 -18.04
C ASN A 268 -21.02 -5.68 -16.95
N ASP A 269 -21.24 -6.95 -17.25
CA ASP A 269 -21.37 -7.99 -16.23
C ASP A 269 -20.22 -9.00 -16.23
N VAL A 270 -19.26 -8.85 -17.14
CA VAL A 270 -18.08 -9.70 -17.24
C VAL A 270 -16.85 -8.89 -17.65
N PRO A 271 -15.65 -9.37 -17.27
CA PRO A 271 -15.34 -10.45 -16.34
C PRO A 271 -15.44 -9.99 -14.87
N PRO A 272 -15.47 -10.91 -13.89
CA PRO A 272 -15.49 -10.56 -12.47
C PRO A 272 -14.18 -9.94 -12.00
N GLY A 273 -14.23 -9.18 -10.91
CA GLY A 273 -13.04 -8.85 -10.10
C GLY A 273 -12.68 -10.02 -9.18
N GLU A 274 -11.46 -10.05 -8.66
CA GLU A 274 -10.93 -11.24 -8.00
C GLU A 274 -10.39 -10.95 -6.59
N LEU A 275 -10.59 -11.91 -5.69
CA LEU A 275 -9.80 -12.08 -4.48
C LEU A 275 -9.06 -13.42 -4.58
N ASN A 276 -7.75 -13.37 -4.70
CA ASN A 276 -6.87 -14.49 -4.91
C ASN A 276 -6.15 -14.91 -3.63
N ARG A 277 -5.77 -16.18 -3.53
CA ARG A 277 -4.95 -16.73 -2.45
C ARG A 277 -3.77 -17.50 -3.02
N SER A 278 -2.55 -17.02 -2.76
CA SER A 278 -1.31 -17.70 -3.11
C SER A 278 -0.83 -18.53 -1.93
N THR A 279 -0.74 -19.85 -2.11
CA THR A 279 -0.30 -20.78 -1.07
C THR A 279 1.18 -21.12 -1.17
N LYS A 280 1.76 -20.94 -2.34
CA LYS A 280 3.18 -21.21 -2.63
C LYS A 280 3.68 -20.36 -3.81
N LYS A 281 5.00 -20.26 -3.93
CA LYS A 281 5.67 -19.64 -5.06
C LYS A 281 5.37 -20.37 -6.38
N GLY A 282 5.20 -19.59 -7.46
CA GLY A 282 5.06 -20.07 -8.84
C GLY A 282 3.64 -20.43 -9.24
N GLU A 283 2.63 -20.12 -8.43
CA GLU A 283 1.23 -20.27 -8.82
C GLU A 283 0.85 -19.24 -9.90
N HIS A 284 0.09 -19.72 -10.90
CA HIS A 284 -0.41 -18.93 -12.02
C HIS A 284 -1.92 -18.72 -11.90
N PHE A 285 -2.37 -17.46 -11.89
CA PHE A 285 -3.76 -17.10 -11.62
C PHE A 285 -4.61 -16.84 -12.87
N GLY A 286 -4.19 -17.37 -14.01
CA GLY A 286 -5.01 -17.52 -15.19
C GLY A 286 -4.90 -16.42 -16.24
N TYR A 287 -4.60 -15.18 -15.89
CA TYR A 287 -4.51 -14.08 -16.85
C TYR A 287 -3.26 -14.23 -17.75
N PRO A 288 -3.33 -13.93 -19.07
CA PRO A 288 -4.45 -13.31 -19.80
C PRO A 288 -5.50 -14.27 -20.36
N TYR A 289 -5.45 -15.53 -20.03
CA TYR A 289 -6.38 -16.53 -20.56
C TYR A 289 -7.77 -16.46 -19.89
N TRP A 290 -7.74 -16.15 -18.60
CA TRP A 290 -8.90 -16.09 -17.72
C TRP A 290 -8.86 -14.84 -16.86
N ASN A 291 -10.03 -14.23 -16.59
CA ASN A 291 -10.26 -13.39 -15.40
C ASN A 291 -11.34 -14.07 -14.58
N GLY A 292 -11.03 -14.42 -13.32
CA GLY A 292 -11.87 -15.34 -12.62
C GLY A 292 -12.06 -16.63 -13.41
N LYS A 293 -13.29 -17.08 -13.52
CA LYS A 293 -13.67 -18.22 -14.37
C LYS A 293 -14.11 -17.81 -15.78
N PHE A 294 -14.11 -16.51 -16.08
CA PHE A 294 -14.43 -16.02 -17.41
C PHE A 294 -13.26 -16.16 -18.37
N LYS A 295 -13.47 -16.83 -19.51
CA LYS A 295 -12.45 -17.01 -20.53
C LYS A 295 -12.26 -15.71 -21.34
N VAL A 296 -11.11 -15.07 -21.17
CA VAL A 296 -10.71 -13.85 -21.90
C VAL A 296 -10.12 -14.19 -23.27
N ALA A 297 -9.26 -15.20 -23.32
CA ALA A 297 -8.59 -15.61 -24.56
C ALA A 297 -9.59 -16.01 -25.65
N GLY A 298 -9.51 -15.37 -26.82
CA GLY A 298 -10.44 -15.51 -27.94
C GLY A 298 -11.71 -14.67 -27.84
N SER A 299 -11.87 -13.85 -26.78
CA SER A 299 -12.93 -12.84 -26.69
C SER A 299 -12.65 -11.64 -27.61
N ALA A 300 -13.62 -10.72 -27.71
CA ALA A 300 -13.49 -9.48 -28.47
C ALA A 300 -12.31 -8.60 -27.98
N ALA A 301 -11.93 -8.69 -26.70
CA ALA A 301 -10.79 -7.97 -26.15
C ALA A 301 -9.42 -8.68 -26.38
N ALA A 302 -9.44 -9.97 -26.73
CA ALA A 302 -8.23 -10.79 -26.82
C ALA A 302 -8.31 -11.82 -28.00
N PRO A 303 -8.60 -11.41 -29.23
CA PRO A 303 -8.75 -12.34 -30.35
C PRO A 303 -7.47 -13.06 -30.74
N ASP A 304 -6.31 -12.44 -30.52
CA ASP A 304 -4.96 -12.97 -30.77
C ASP A 304 -4.54 -14.07 -29.81
N LEU A 305 -5.20 -14.18 -28.66
CA LEU A 305 -4.94 -15.22 -27.65
C LEU A 305 -5.76 -16.52 -27.88
N LYS A 306 -6.60 -16.59 -28.89
CA LYS A 306 -7.58 -17.70 -29.09
C LYS A 306 -6.94 -19.08 -29.14
N ASP A 307 -5.75 -19.18 -29.76
CA ASP A 307 -5.04 -20.43 -29.97
C ASP A 307 -3.97 -20.72 -28.93
N MET A 308 -3.75 -19.80 -28.00
CA MET A 308 -2.81 -20.01 -26.89
C MET A 308 -3.36 -20.99 -25.87
N LYS A 309 -2.49 -21.87 -25.37
CA LYS A 309 -2.84 -22.85 -24.35
C LYS A 309 -2.70 -22.22 -22.97
N PRO A 310 -3.78 -22.16 -22.15
CA PRO A 310 -3.66 -21.73 -20.77
C PRO A 310 -2.84 -22.73 -19.96
N PRO A 311 -2.21 -22.30 -18.85
CA PRO A 311 -1.51 -23.20 -17.95
C PRO A 311 -2.48 -24.21 -17.34
N ALA A 312 -2.09 -25.51 -17.41
CA ALA A 312 -2.94 -26.61 -16.95
C ALA A 312 -3.25 -26.58 -15.43
N ASN A 313 -2.42 -25.87 -14.67
CA ASN A 313 -2.50 -25.75 -13.21
C ASN A 313 -2.86 -24.32 -12.76
N ALA A 314 -3.64 -23.58 -13.55
CA ALA A 314 -4.11 -22.27 -13.18
C ALA A 314 -4.94 -22.33 -11.86
N VAL A 315 -4.63 -21.43 -10.95
CA VAL A 315 -5.37 -21.23 -9.70
C VAL A 315 -6.48 -20.22 -9.96
N PHE A 316 -7.69 -20.56 -9.53
CA PHE A 316 -8.84 -19.67 -9.64
C PHE A 316 -9.05 -18.87 -8.35
N PRO A 317 -9.70 -17.68 -8.42
CA PRO A 317 -9.92 -16.85 -7.27
C PRO A 317 -10.76 -17.54 -6.19
N GLN A 318 -10.57 -17.15 -4.96
CA GLN A 318 -11.37 -17.56 -3.81
C GLN A 318 -12.75 -16.90 -3.82
N ILE A 319 -12.83 -15.65 -4.27
CA ILE A 319 -14.07 -14.88 -4.46
C ILE A 319 -13.99 -14.19 -5.83
N GLU A 320 -15.10 -14.26 -6.55
CA GLU A 320 -15.39 -13.44 -7.72
C GLU A 320 -16.36 -12.32 -7.31
N PHE A 321 -15.92 -11.07 -7.50
CA PHE A 321 -16.75 -9.89 -7.25
C PHE A 321 -17.51 -9.47 -8.52
N PRO A 322 -18.60 -8.74 -8.40
CA PRO A 322 -19.30 -8.17 -9.57
C PRO A 322 -18.34 -7.37 -10.46
N ALA A 323 -18.53 -7.48 -11.76
CA ALA A 323 -17.67 -6.88 -12.78
C ALA A 323 -17.55 -5.36 -12.60
N HIS A 324 -16.34 -4.85 -12.91
CA HIS A 324 -16.00 -3.43 -12.98
C HIS A 324 -16.06 -2.66 -11.64
N GLN A 325 -16.21 -3.32 -10.50
CA GLN A 325 -16.18 -2.64 -9.20
C GLN A 325 -14.79 -2.19 -8.77
N ALA A 326 -13.72 -2.64 -9.45
CA ALA A 326 -12.33 -2.28 -9.20
C ALA A 326 -11.92 -2.54 -7.74
N GLN A 327 -11.70 -3.81 -7.39
CA GLN A 327 -11.18 -4.21 -6.09
C GLN A 327 -9.74 -3.73 -5.95
N LEU A 328 -9.51 -2.83 -4.96
CA LEU A 328 -8.20 -2.25 -4.69
C LEU A 328 -7.64 -2.80 -3.38
N GLY A 329 -7.44 -1.95 -2.37
CA GLY A 329 -6.85 -2.34 -1.10
C GLY A 329 -7.66 -3.37 -0.33
N MET A 330 -6.97 -4.19 0.43
CA MET A 330 -7.56 -5.21 1.30
C MET A 330 -6.74 -5.39 2.57
N THR A 331 -7.39 -5.83 3.64
CA THR A 331 -6.71 -6.18 4.88
C THR A 331 -7.44 -7.28 5.64
N PHE A 332 -6.69 -8.13 6.33
CA PHE A 332 -7.25 -9.02 7.35
C PHE A 332 -7.59 -8.22 8.60
N TYR A 333 -8.80 -8.39 9.11
CA TYR A 333 -9.18 -7.73 10.36
C TYR A 333 -8.59 -8.45 11.57
N THR A 334 -7.51 -7.89 12.10
CA THR A 334 -6.78 -8.39 13.28
C THR A 334 -7.20 -7.70 14.59
N GLY A 335 -8.07 -6.67 14.49
CA GLY A 335 -8.57 -5.93 15.63
C GLY A 335 -9.54 -6.73 16.52
N LYS A 336 -9.80 -6.21 17.71
CA LYS A 336 -10.73 -6.80 18.68
C LYS A 336 -12.00 -5.97 18.88
N GLN A 337 -12.05 -4.75 18.35
CA GLN A 337 -13.17 -3.83 18.54
C GLN A 337 -14.44 -4.32 17.83
N PHE A 338 -14.31 -4.83 16.59
CA PHE A 338 -15.46 -5.32 15.84
C PHE A 338 -15.98 -6.65 16.38
N PRO A 339 -17.29 -6.95 16.18
CA PRO A 339 -17.89 -8.23 16.55
C PRO A 339 -17.11 -9.44 16.06
N ALA A 340 -17.23 -10.55 16.77
CA ALA A 340 -16.47 -11.77 16.52
C ALA A 340 -16.56 -12.28 15.07
N LYS A 341 -17.71 -12.07 14.39
CA LYS A 341 -17.90 -12.49 12.99
C LYS A 341 -16.93 -11.86 11.99
N TYR A 342 -16.36 -10.69 12.33
CA TYR A 342 -15.41 -9.98 11.45
C TYR A 342 -13.95 -10.35 11.71
N ARG A 343 -13.64 -10.95 12.86
CA ARG A 343 -12.27 -11.22 13.26
C ARG A 343 -11.64 -12.32 12.41
N GLY A 344 -10.48 -12.00 11.82
CA GLY A 344 -9.77 -12.90 10.91
C GLY A 344 -10.39 -13.00 9.50
N GLY A 345 -11.49 -12.27 9.21
CA GLY A 345 -11.99 -12.08 7.86
C GLY A 345 -11.27 -10.94 7.14
N ILE A 346 -11.65 -10.70 5.89
CA ILE A 346 -10.99 -9.76 4.99
C ILE A 346 -11.94 -8.63 4.64
N PHE A 347 -11.49 -7.37 4.80
CA PHE A 347 -12.16 -6.23 4.22
C PHE A 347 -11.49 -5.86 2.89
N VAL A 348 -12.30 -5.56 1.87
CA VAL A 348 -11.86 -5.23 0.51
C VAL A 348 -12.53 -3.95 0.06
N ALA A 349 -11.74 -2.95 -0.33
CA ALA A 349 -12.24 -1.72 -0.92
C ALA A 349 -12.54 -1.93 -2.41
N SER A 350 -13.77 -1.67 -2.81
CA SER A 350 -14.23 -1.64 -4.20
C SER A 350 -14.40 -0.19 -4.64
N HIS A 351 -13.48 0.29 -5.48
CA HIS A 351 -13.36 1.71 -5.85
C HIS A 351 -14.52 2.23 -6.69
N GLY A 352 -15.16 1.36 -7.46
CA GLY A 352 -16.30 1.69 -8.33
C GLY A 352 -15.92 1.78 -9.81
N SER A 353 -16.91 1.51 -10.63
CA SER A 353 -16.76 1.40 -12.08
C SER A 353 -16.57 2.77 -12.76
N TRP A 354 -15.93 2.74 -13.92
CA TRP A 354 -15.85 3.88 -14.84
C TRP A 354 -16.46 3.53 -16.22
N ASN A 355 -16.59 2.24 -16.52
CA ASN A 355 -16.92 1.68 -17.83
C ASN A 355 -18.17 0.76 -17.81
N ARG A 356 -19.03 0.91 -16.81
CA ARG A 356 -20.25 0.12 -16.62
C ARG A 356 -21.49 1.02 -16.47
N SER A 357 -22.61 0.60 -17.04
CA SER A 357 -23.91 1.27 -16.90
C SER A 357 -24.99 0.25 -16.52
N PRO A 358 -25.69 0.44 -15.40
CA PRO A 358 -25.49 1.47 -14.39
C PRO A 358 -24.15 1.29 -13.66
N ALA A 359 -23.62 2.39 -13.07
CA ALA A 359 -22.41 2.37 -12.26
C ALA A 359 -22.53 1.39 -11.08
N SER A 360 -21.40 0.81 -10.64
CA SER A 360 -21.37 -0.18 -9.56
C SER A 360 -20.10 -0.04 -8.72
N GLY A 361 -20.12 -0.50 -7.48
CA GLY A 361 -19.00 -0.41 -6.55
C GLY A 361 -19.07 0.86 -5.69
N ALA A 362 -17.93 1.46 -5.34
CA ALA A 362 -17.76 2.45 -4.29
C ALA A 362 -18.34 1.96 -2.96
N LEU A 363 -17.79 0.86 -2.48
CA LEU A 363 -18.24 0.16 -1.28
C LEU A 363 -17.08 -0.62 -0.63
N ILE A 364 -17.30 -1.09 0.58
CA ILE A 364 -16.41 -2.04 1.25
C ILE A 364 -17.11 -3.39 1.33
N ASN A 365 -16.45 -4.43 0.83
CA ASN A 365 -16.85 -5.80 1.02
C ASN A 365 -16.20 -6.40 2.26
N PHE A 366 -16.91 -7.34 2.89
CA PHE A 366 -16.35 -8.23 3.91
C PHE A 366 -16.40 -9.67 3.40
N VAL A 367 -15.29 -10.38 3.51
CA VAL A 367 -15.17 -11.80 3.14
C VAL A 367 -14.89 -12.62 4.39
N SER A 368 -15.80 -13.54 4.71
CA SER A 368 -15.60 -14.51 5.77
C SER A 368 -14.77 -15.69 5.28
N LEU A 369 -14.04 -16.33 6.22
CA LEU A 369 -13.23 -17.50 5.93
C LEU A 369 -13.81 -18.75 6.62
N LYS A 370 -13.65 -19.90 5.96
CA LYS A 370 -13.92 -21.21 6.52
C LYS A 370 -12.81 -21.65 7.49
N ALA A 371 -13.05 -22.71 8.22
CA ALA A 371 -12.07 -23.26 9.16
C ALA A 371 -10.77 -23.73 8.48
N ASP A 372 -10.85 -24.16 7.20
CA ASP A 372 -9.72 -24.59 6.37
C ASP A 372 -8.91 -23.41 5.79
N GLY A 373 -9.31 -22.17 6.09
CA GLY A 373 -8.66 -20.96 5.62
C GLY A 373 -9.01 -20.56 4.17
N THR A 374 -9.96 -21.23 3.52
CA THR A 374 -10.52 -20.78 2.22
C THR A 374 -11.62 -19.75 2.45
N ALA A 375 -11.95 -18.94 1.41
CA ALA A 375 -13.05 -18.01 1.51
C ALA A 375 -14.40 -18.76 1.62
N ASP A 376 -15.29 -18.21 2.44
CA ASP A 376 -16.66 -18.71 2.58
C ASP A 376 -17.62 -17.91 1.68
N LYS A 377 -17.80 -16.63 1.98
CA LYS A 377 -18.67 -15.74 1.24
C LYS A 377 -18.20 -14.29 1.32
N SER A 378 -18.68 -13.48 0.37
CA SER A 378 -18.54 -12.01 0.39
C SER A 378 -19.90 -11.38 0.69
N GLU A 379 -19.91 -10.34 1.52
CA GLU A 379 -21.07 -9.49 1.79
C GLU A 379 -20.66 -8.02 1.77
N VAL A 380 -21.60 -7.12 1.42
CA VAL A 380 -21.35 -5.68 1.51
C VAL A 380 -21.32 -5.27 2.98
N PHE A 381 -20.22 -4.63 3.39
CA PHE A 381 -20.05 -4.11 4.75
C PHE A 381 -20.43 -2.63 4.84
N ALA A 382 -19.97 -1.82 3.89
CA ALA A 382 -20.29 -0.40 3.85
C ALA A 382 -20.57 0.04 2.41
N GLU A 383 -21.63 0.83 2.21
CA GLU A 383 -22.01 1.37 0.90
C GLU A 383 -22.60 2.77 1.04
N GLY A 384 -22.83 3.47 -0.08
CA GLY A 384 -23.47 4.78 -0.09
C GLY A 384 -22.58 5.88 -0.66
N TRP A 385 -21.33 5.57 -1.03
CA TRP A 385 -20.46 6.50 -1.78
C TRP A 385 -20.85 6.65 -3.27
N LEU A 386 -21.70 5.76 -3.78
CA LEU A 386 -22.34 5.85 -5.08
C LEU A 386 -23.84 6.05 -4.87
N SER A 387 -24.41 7.15 -5.39
CA SER A 387 -25.86 7.35 -5.42
C SER A 387 -26.49 6.43 -6.47
N PRO A 388 -27.35 5.50 -6.10
CA PRO A 388 -28.00 4.63 -7.07
C PRO A 388 -28.99 5.37 -7.97
N GLU A 389 -29.56 6.50 -7.52
CA GLU A 389 -30.54 7.29 -8.26
C GLU A 389 -29.90 8.08 -9.40
N THR A 390 -28.70 8.63 -9.15
CA THR A 390 -28.02 9.52 -10.12
C THR A 390 -26.83 8.86 -10.81
N GLY A 391 -26.32 7.75 -10.29
CA GLY A 391 -25.05 7.15 -10.72
C GLY A 391 -23.82 8.00 -10.37
N THR A 392 -23.97 8.97 -9.46
CA THR A 392 -22.91 9.91 -9.08
C THR A 392 -22.13 9.40 -7.88
N TYR A 393 -20.81 9.49 -7.96
CA TYR A 393 -19.91 9.20 -6.84
C TYR A 393 -19.78 10.41 -5.92
N ILE A 394 -19.95 10.21 -4.62
CA ILE A 394 -19.65 11.18 -3.55
C ILE A 394 -18.41 10.78 -2.73
N GLY A 395 -17.80 9.68 -3.09
CA GLY A 395 -16.54 9.14 -2.58
C GLY A 395 -16.20 7.86 -3.34
N ARG A 396 -14.93 7.43 -3.26
CA ARG A 396 -14.45 6.21 -3.90
C ARG A 396 -13.40 5.53 -3.00
N PRO A 397 -13.78 4.54 -2.20
CA PRO A 397 -12.88 3.80 -1.31
C PRO A 397 -11.70 3.17 -2.06
N VAL A 398 -10.48 3.28 -1.51
CA VAL A 398 -9.26 2.75 -2.12
C VAL A 398 -8.60 1.67 -1.30
N ASP A 399 -8.40 1.92 0.00
CA ASP A 399 -7.68 0.99 0.88
C ASP A 399 -8.35 0.91 2.26
N VAL A 400 -8.02 -0.14 2.98
CA VAL A 400 -8.49 -0.40 4.34
C VAL A 400 -7.31 -0.75 5.23
N ALA A 401 -7.26 -0.19 6.43
CA ALA A 401 -6.22 -0.45 7.42
C ALA A 401 -6.83 -0.59 8.83
N VAL A 402 -6.23 -1.41 9.68
CA VAL A 402 -6.68 -1.62 11.06
C VAL A 402 -5.77 -0.83 12.00
N MET A 403 -6.37 0.02 12.83
CA MET A 403 -5.68 0.77 13.88
C MET A 403 -5.41 -0.10 15.11
N LYS A 404 -4.50 0.33 15.98
CA LYS A 404 -4.14 -0.41 17.21
C LYS A 404 -5.30 -0.61 18.18
N ASP A 405 -6.24 0.32 18.21
CA ASP A 405 -7.47 0.23 19.02
C ASP A 405 -8.53 -0.70 18.43
N GLY A 406 -8.26 -1.23 17.23
CA GLY A 406 -9.17 -2.10 16.49
C GLY A 406 -10.18 -1.39 15.62
N SER A 407 -10.17 -0.05 15.55
CA SER A 407 -10.93 0.68 14.55
C SER A 407 -10.34 0.44 13.15
N MET A 408 -11.14 0.68 12.11
CA MET A 408 -10.73 0.50 10.72
C MET A 408 -10.72 1.86 10.00
N LEU A 409 -9.62 2.13 9.28
CA LEU A 409 -9.53 3.27 8.38
C LEU A 409 -9.88 2.86 6.96
N ILE A 410 -10.52 3.77 6.22
CA ILE A 410 -10.83 3.64 4.79
C ILE A 410 -10.30 4.89 4.10
N SER A 411 -9.41 4.75 3.12
CA SER A 411 -8.95 5.87 2.29
C SER A 411 -9.85 6.07 1.07
N ASP A 412 -9.89 7.31 0.61
CA ASP A 412 -10.70 7.76 -0.53
C ASP A 412 -9.94 8.80 -1.32
N ASP A 413 -9.52 8.48 -2.55
CA ASP A 413 -8.73 9.37 -3.42
C ASP A 413 -9.60 10.36 -4.22
N TYR A 414 -10.90 10.12 -4.30
CA TYR A 414 -11.82 10.96 -5.07
C TYR A 414 -12.11 12.28 -4.37
N VAL A 415 -12.41 12.24 -3.07
CA VAL A 415 -12.64 13.45 -2.26
C VAL A 415 -11.42 13.83 -1.42
N GLY A 416 -10.38 12.99 -1.37
CA GLY A 416 -9.17 13.22 -0.58
C GLY A 416 -9.43 13.09 0.90
N ALA A 417 -9.90 11.94 1.36
CA ALA A 417 -10.27 11.69 2.74
C ALA A 417 -9.75 10.35 3.27
N ILE A 418 -9.66 10.26 4.57
CA ILE A 418 -9.59 9.01 5.32
C ILE A 418 -10.75 9.01 6.30
N TYR A 419 -11.52 7.93 6.30
CA TYR A 419 -12.62 7.70 7.21
C TYR A 419 -12.22 6.72 8.29
N ARG A 420 -12.75 6.90 9.50
CA ARG A 420 -12.58 5.96 10.62
C ARG A 420 -13.90 5.27 10.91
N VAL A 421 -13.87 3.96 10.95
CA VAL A 421 -15.00 3.11 11.31
C VAL A 421 -14.77 2.52 12.69
N THR A 422 -15.72 2.70 13.59
CA THR A 422 -15.70 2.17 14.95
C THR A 422 -16.93 1.31 15.22
N TYR A 423 -16.89 0.47 16.25
CA TYR A 423 -18.02 -0.33 16.73
C TYR A 423 -18.21 -0.15 18.23
N GLY A 424 -19.46 -0.02 18.63
CA GLY A 424 -19.83 0.26 20.02
C GLY A 424 -19.97 1.77 20.28
N ASN A 425 -20.12 2.11 21.54
CA ASN A 425 -20.31 3.50 21.99
C ASN A 425 -18.99 4.27 22.05
#